data_e3e68d649a814e6158d66f6cd7f1b8b5
#
_entry.id   e3e68d649a814e6158d66f6cd7f1b8b5
#
_cell.length_a   1.000
_cell.length_b   1.000
_cell.length_c   1.000
_cell.angle_alpha   90.00
_cell.angle_beta   90.00
_cell.angle_gamma   90.00
#
_symmetry.space_group_name_H-M   'P 1'
#
loop_
_entity.id
_entity.type
_entity.pdbx_description
1 polymer ?
#
loop_
_entity_poly.entity_id
_entity_poly.type
_entity_poly.pdbx_seq_one_letter_code
_entity_poly.pdbx_strand_id
1 'polypeptide(L)'
;MNRELPDVQAGFIKVKGTRDQIANICWIIKKARDYQKNIYFCFIDYAKAFDCVDHNKLWKILEEMGLPDHLTCLLRNLYAGQEAKVRTGHETTDWFQIGKGVCQGCILSPCLFNLYAEYITRNAGLEEAQAGIKIARRNINNRRCVDDTTLRAESEKS
;
A
#
# COMPACT_ATOMS: atom_id res chain seq x y z
N MET A 1 -2.43 15.56 -2.95
CA MET A 1 -2.46 14.09 -2.86
C MET A 1 -1.25 13.49 -2.12
N ASN A 2 0.00 13.89 -2.40
CA ASN A 2 1.18 13.34 -1.67
C ASN A 2 1.30 13.75 -0.19
N ARG A 3 0.51 14.70 0.30
CA ARG A 3 0.56 15.16 1.72
C ARG A 3 -0.19 14.22 2.67
N GLU A 4 -1.09 13.39 2.15
CA GLU A 4 -1.91 12.47 2.94
C GLU A 4 -1.23 11.10 3.15
N LEU A 5 -0.17 10.80 2.39
CA LEU A 5 0.56 9.54 2.54
C LEU A 5 1.66 9.68 3.58
N PRO A 6 1.77 8.76 4.53
CA PRO A 6 2.81 8.79 5.55
C PRO A 6 4.21 8.58 4.94
N ASP A 7 5.22 9.07 5.64
CA ASP A 7 6.63 8.93 5.22
C ASP A 7 7.12 7.49 5.09
N VAL A 8 6.37 6.53 5.64
CA VAL A 8 6.67 5.10 5.57
C VAL A 8 6.39 4.49 4.20
N GLN A 9 5.49 5.11 3.39
CA GLN A 9 5.20 4.66 2.03
C GLN A 9 6.31 5.10 1.07
N ALA A 10 6.79 4.17 0.25
CA ALA A 10 7.82 4.43 -0.76
C ALA A 10 7.38 4.08 -2.19
N GLY A 11 6.33 3.27 -2.34
CA GLY A 11 5.84 2.84 -3.65
C GLY A 11 5.31 3.98 -4.50
N PHE A 12 5.81 4.12 -5.72
CA PHE A 12 5.47 5.15 -6.69
C PHE A 12 5.60 6.60 -6.18
N ILE A 13 6.42 6.83 -5.15
CA ILE A 13 6.75 8.17 -4.66
C ILE A 13 8.09 8.61 -5.26
N LYS A 14 8.09 9.82 -5.83
CA LYS A 14 9.31 10.41 -6.38
C LYS A 14 10.41 10.45 -5.32
N VAL A 15 11.64 10.02 -5.70
CA VAL A 15 12.85 10.01 -4.83
C VAL A 15 12.87 8.89 -3.78
N LYS A 16 11.85 8.03 -3.68
CA LYS A 16 11.87 6.86 -2.79
C LYS A 16 11.94 5.57 -3.64
N GLY A 17 13.06 4.86 -3.58
CA GLY A 17 13.28 3.64 -4.36
C GLY A 17 13.46 2.39 -3.49
N THR A 18 13.39 1.22 -4.13
CA THR A 18 13.62 -0.08 -3.48
C THR A 18 15.00 -0.16 -2.82
N ARG A 19 16.04 0.43 -3.44
CA ARG A 19 17.40 0.49 -2.86
C ARG A 19 17.42 1.19 -1.50
N ASP A 20 16.65 2.30 -1.36
CA ASP A 20 16.57 3.04 -0.11
C ASP A 20 15.87 2.23 0.98
N GLN A 21 14.85 1.44 0.60
CA GLN A 21 14.17 0.55 1.53
C GLN A 21 15.10 -0.58 2.01
N ILE A 22 15.86 -1.20 1.11
CA ILE A 22 16.86 -2.21 1.45
C ILE A 22 17.94 -1.62 2.37
N ALA A 23 18.48 -0.44 2.03
CA ALA A 23 19.47 0.24 2.85
C ALA A 23 18.95 0.54 4.26
N ASN A 24 17.69 0.96 4.38
CA ASN A 24 17.03 1.19 5.67
C ASN A 24 16.91 -0.10 6.50
N ILE A 25 16.52 -1.22 5.88
CA ILE A 25 16.44 -2.53 6.58
C ILE A 25 17.82 -2.95 7.05
N CYS A 26 18.84 -2.87 6.19
CA CYS A 26 20.21 -3.20 6.54
C CYS A 26 20.74 -2.31 7.70
N TRP A 27 20.42 -1.03 7.67
CA TRP A 27 20.79 -0.10 8.74
C TRP A 27 20.12 -0.48 10.07
N ILE A 28 18.84 -0.87 10.06
CA ILE A 28 18.11 -1.29 11.26
C ILE A 28 18.70 -2.57 11.83
N ILE A 29 18.98 -3.57 10.99
CA ILE A 29 19.62 -4.82 11.41
C ILE A 29 20.98 -4.55 12.07
N LYS A 30 21.80 -3.68 11.45
CA LYS A 30 23.09 -3.27 12.01
C LYS A 30 22.93 -2.61 13.37
N LYS A 31 22.00 -1.66 13.48
CA LYS A 31 21.72 -0.95 14.75
C LYS A 31 21.19 -1.89 15.83
N ALA A 32 20.28 -2.79 15.50
CA ALA A 32 19.79 -3.77 16.47
C ALA A 32 20.93 -4.65 17.00
N ARG A 33 21.85 -5.06 16.13
CA ARG A 33 23.06 -5.80 16.53
C ARG A 33 23.97 -4.96 17.42
N ASP A 34 24.23 -3.70 17.06
CA ASP A 34 25.08 -2.79 17.87
C ASP A 34 24.52 -2.61 19.29
N TYR A 35 23.18 -2.58 19.43
CA TYR A 35 22.50 -2.42 20.73
C TYR A 35 22.06 -3.76 21.37
N GLN A 36 22.45 -4.90 20.81
CA GLN A 36 22.08 -6.24 21.28
C GLN A 36 20.56 -6.43 21.46
N LYS A 37 19.76 -5.85 20.57
CA LYS A 37 18.31 -5.97 20.59
C LYS A 37 17.82 -7.01 19.60
N ASN A 38 16.92 -7.87 20.06
CA ASN A 38 16.20 -8.77 19.17
C ASN A 38 15.18 -7.98 18.37
N ILE A 39 15.11 -8.23 17.06
CA ILE A 39 14.13 -7.64 16.17
C ILE A 39 13.46 -8.72 15.35
N TYR A 40 12.16 -8.57 15.13
CA TYR A 40 11.34 -9.45 14.33
C TYR A 40 10.82 -8.69 13.11
N PHE A 41 10.84 -9.33 11.96
CA PHE A 41 10.30 -8.79 10.73
C PHE A 41 9.14 -9.66 10.26
N CYS A 42 8.02 -9.05 9.93
CA CYS A 42 6.93 -9.67 9.21
C CYS A 42 6.83 -9.02 7.83
N PHE A 43 6.94 -9.80 6.79
CA PHE A 43 6.78 -9.37 5.41
C PHE A 43 5.39 -9.76 4.95
N ILE A 44 4.62 -8.78 4.46
CA ILE A 44 3.28 -8.97 3.94
C ILE A 44 3.32 -8.67 2.45
N ASP A 45 3.03 -9.68 1.65
CA ASP A 45 2.87 -9.58 0.20
C ASP A 45 1.39 -9.68 -0.15
N TYR A 46 0.88 -8.72 -0.92
CA TYR A 46 -0.52 -8.70 -1.33
C TYR A 46 -0.69 -9.48 -2.63
N ALA A 47 -1.34 -10.63 -2.56
CA ALA A 47 -1.71 -11.38 -3.75
C ALA A 47 -2.63 -10.54 -4.64
N LYS A 48 -2.22 -10.26 -5.89
CA LYS A 48 -2.99 -9.50 -6.88
C LYS A 48 -3.44 -8.13 -6.36
N ALA A 49 -2.51 -7.36 -5.77
CA ALA A 49 -2.76 -6.10 -5.10
C ALA A 49 -3.73 -5.16 -5.85
N PHE A 50 -3.44 -4.84 -7.12
CA PHE A 50 -4.29 -3.96 -7.94
C PHE A 50 -5.63 -4.60 -8.31
N ASP A 51 -5.68 -5.90 -8.53
CA ASP A 51 -6.90 -6.59 -8.97
C ASP A 51 -7.90 -6.79 -7.83
N CYS A 52 -7.45 -6.70 -6.57
CA CYS A 52 -8.28 -6.94 -5.39
C CYS A 52 -8.95 -5.69 -4.82
N VAL A 53 -8.70 -4.50 -5.37
CA VAL A 53 -9.28 -3.25 -4.87
C VAL A 53 -10.79 -3.24 -5.09
N ASP A 54 -11.55 -3.20 -3.99
CA ASP A 54 -13.01 -3.08 -4.03
C ASP A 54 -13.41 -1.62 -4.31
N HIS A 55 -14.13 -1.39 -5.41
CA HIS A 55 -14.51 -0.06 -5.83
C HIS A 55 -15.39 0.64 -4.79
N ASN A 56 -16.37 -0.05 -4.19
CA ASN A 56 -17.26 0.57 -3.20
C ASN A 56 -16.52 1.00 -1.93
N LYS A 57 -15.57 0.17 -1.49
CA LYS A 57 -14.69 0.53 -0.38
C LYS A 57 -13.77 1.68 -0.75
N LEU A 58 -13.19 1.65 -1.94
CA LEU A 58 -12.31 2.72 -2.42
C LEU A 58 -13.00 4.08 -2.40
N TRP A 59 -14.25 4.17 -2.88
CA TRP A 59 -14.99 5.43 -2.89
C TRP A 59 -15.24 5.96 -1.48
N LYS A 60 -15.64 5.10 -0.55
CA LYS A 60 -15.80 5.47 0.86
C LYS A 60 -14.51 5.98 1.48
N ILE A 61 -13.40 5.30 1.21
CA ILE A 61 -12.07 5.70 1.68
C ILE A 61 -11.72 7.10 1.19
N LEU A 62 -11.93 7.39 -0.10
CA LEU A 62 -11.63 8.69 -0.67
C LEU A 62 -12.49 9.80 -0.06
N GLU A 63 -13.77 9.53 0.21
CA GLU A 63 -14.69 10.45 0.89
C GLU A 63 -14.25 10.71 2.34
N GLU A 64 -13.90 9.66 3.10
CA GLU A 64 -13.41 9.78 4.48
C GLU A 64 -12.07 10.51 4.58
N MET A 65 -11.22 10.41 3.56
CA MET A 65 -9.97 11.16 3.43
C MET A 65 -10.16 12.61 2.99
N GLY A 66 -11.41 13.06 2.80
CA GLY A 66 -11.75 14.43 2.45
C GLY A 66 -11.53 14.78 0.98
N LEU A 67 -11.54 13.79 0.09
CA LEU A 67 -11.53 14.08 -1.34
C LEU A 67 -12.84 14.74 -1.75
N PRO A 68 -12.83 15.88 -2.47
CA PRO A 68 -14.04 16.54 -2.91
C PRO A 68 -14.98 15.65 -3.72
N ASP A 69 -16.28 15.73 -3.47
CA ASP A 69 -17.31 14.86 -4.06
C ASP A 69 -17.25 14.83 -5.59
N HIS A 70 -16.99 15.98 -6.24
CA HIS A 70 -16.89 16.05 -7.69
C HIS A 70 -15.73 15.22 -8.25
N LEU A 71 -14.59 15.11 -7.52
CA LEU A 71 -13.46 14.28 -7.92
C LEU A 71 -13.77 12.80 -7.69
N THR A 72 -14.40 12.45 -6.57
CA THR A 72 -14.85 11.08 -6.31
C THR A 72 -15.87 10.64 -7.36
N CYS A 73 -16.79 11.51 -7.76
CA CYS A 73 -17.75 11.25 -8.83
C CYS A 73 -17.05 11.02 -10.18
N LEU A 74 -16.05 11.82 -10.54
CA LEU A 74 -15.27 11.63 -11.76
C LEU A 74 -14.55 10.28 -11.76
N LEU A 75 -13.95 9.89 -10.64
CA LEU A 75 -13.28 8.59 -10.50
C LEU A 75 -14.29 7.45 -10.62
N ARG A 76 -15.45 7.55 -9.96
CA ARG A 76 -16.53 6.55 -10.10
C ARG A 76 -16.95 6.38 -11.55
N ASN A 77 -17.16 7.48 -12.28
CA ASN A 77 -17.55 7.44 -13.69
C ASN A 77 -16.44 6.83 -14.57
N LEU A 78 -15.17 7.06 -14.24
CA LEU A 78 -14.03 6.46 -14.96
C LEU A 78 -14.02 4.93 -14.83
N TYR A 79 -14.42 4.39 -13.68
CA TYR A 79 -14.46 2.95 -13.41
C TYR A 79 -15.82 2.31 -13.66
N ALA A 80 -16.89 3.10 -13.82
CA ALA A 80 -18.24 2.61 -14.08
C ALA A 80 -18.34 2.00 -15.47
N GLY A 81 -18.92 0.80 -15.56
CA GLY A 81 -19.19 0.15 -16.83
C GLY A 81 -17.94 -0.25 -17.62
N GLN A 82 -16.80 -0.36 -16.97
CA GLN A 82 -15.58 -0.86 -17.63
C GLN A 82 -15.76 -2.33 -18.04
N GLU A 83 -15.43 -2.62 -19.27
CA GLU A 83 -15.47 -3.95 -19.83
C GLU A 83 -14.09 -4.36 -20.33
N ALA A 84 -13.80 -5.63 -20.27
CA ALA A 84 -12.57 -6.20 -20.78
C ALA A 84 -12.84 -7.38 -21.70
N LYS A 85 -11.87 -7.63 -22.56
CA LYS A 85 -11.82 -8.76 -23.47
C LYS A 85 -10.40 -9.31 -23.48
N VAL A 86 -10.24 -10.61 -23.31
CA VAL A 86 -8.94 -11.26 -23.27
C VAL A 86 -8.70 -11.97 -24.59
N ARG A 87 -7.53 -11.75 -25.17
CA ARG A 87 -7.05 -12.46 -26.35
C ARG A 87 -6.00 -13.48 -25.93
N THR A 88 -6.28 -14.77 -26.21
CA THR A 88 -5.36 -15.87 -25.95
C THR A 88 -4.99 -16.52 -27.29
N GLY A 89 -3.80 -16.21 -27.81
CA GLY A 89 -3.34 -16.76 -29.10
C GLY A 89 -4.33 -16.48 -30.25
N HIS A 90 -5.10 -17.47 -30.64
CA HIS A 90 -6.06 -17.38 -31.76
C HIS A 90 -7.52 -17.12 -31.31
N GLU A 91 -7.80 -17.22 -30.01
CA GLU A 91 -9.14 -17.05 -29.47
C GLU A 91 -9.27 -15.74 -28.70
N THR A 92 -10.49 -15.22 -28.66
CA THR A 92 -10.82 -14.01 -27.92
C THR A 92 -12.08 -14.26 -27.12
N THR A 93 -12.08 -13.93 -25.83
CA THR A 93 -13.26 -14.08 -24.98
C THR A 93 -14.38 -13.13 -25.40
N ASP A 94 -15.60 -13.37 -24.94
CA ASP A 94 -16.64 -12.36 -24.95
C ASP A 94 -16.28 -11.20 -24.01
N TRP A 95 -16.97 -10.07 -24.17
CA TRP A 95 -16.83 -8.93 -23.28
C TRP A 95 -17.37 -9.27 -21.89
N PHE A 96 -16.62 -8.96 -20.85
CA PHE A 96 -17.06 -9.09 -19.47
C PHE A 96 -16.81 -7.81 -18.68
N GLN A 97 -17.70 -7.54 -17.73
CA GLN A 97 -17.60 -6.34 -16.90
C GLN A 97 -16.53 -6.48 -15.81
N ILE A 98 -15.80 -5.39 -15.59
CA ILE A 98 -14.80 -5.27 -14.52
C ILE A 98 -15.48 -4.65 -13.30
N GLY A 99 -15.74 -5.46 -12.27
CA GLY A 99 -16.39 -5.01 -11.02
C GLY A 99 -15.46 -4.65 -9.89
N LYS A 100 -14.15 -4.87 -10.04
CA LYS A 100 -13.12 -4.60 -9.01
C LYS A 100 -11.74 -4.40 -9.64
N GLY A 101 -10.81 -3.89 -8.84
CA GLY A 101 -9.44 -3.67 -9.25
C GLY A 101 -9.18 -2.27 -9.79
N VAL A 102 -7.92 -1.92 -9.88
CA VAL A 102 -7.46 -0.69 -10.53
C VAL A 102 -6.57 -1.04 -11.72
N CYS A 103 -6.72 -0.28 -12.81
CA CYS A 103 -6.11 -0.61 -14.10
C CYS A 103 -4.56 -0.56 -14.01
N GLN A 104 -3.90 -1.67 -14.32
CA GLN A 104 -2.44 -1.70 -14.42
C GLN A 104 -1.97 -0.83 -15.59
N GLY A 105 -0.95 -0.01 -15.34
CA GLY A 105 -0.44 0.96 -16.33
C GLY A 105 -1.14 2.33 -16.33
N CYS A 106 -2.24 2.50 -15.61
CA CYS A 106 -2.87 3.80 -15.44
C CYS A 106 -2.08 4.64 -14.40
N ILE A 107 -1.84 5.91 -14.68
CA ILE A 107 -1.11 6.83 -13.80
C ILE A 107 -1.80 7.04 -12.42
N LEU A 108 -3.11 6.87 -12.36
CA LEU A 108 -3.90 7.03 -11.13
C LEU A 108 -3.86 5.79 -10.23
N SER A 109 -3.72 4.59 -10.81
CA SER A 109 -3.86 3.32 -10.09
C SER A 109 -2.88 3.16 -8.93
N PRO A 110 -1.58 3.51 -9.05
CA PRO A 110 -0.67 3.44 -7.92
C PRO A 110 -1.09 4.35 -6.76
N CYS A 111 -1.65 5.53 -7.06
CA CYS A 111 -2.10 6.46 -6.05
C CYS A 111 -3.35 5.95 -5.34
N LEU A 112 -4.34 5.46 -6.10
CA LEU A 112 -5.56 4.89 -5.54
C LEU A 112 -5.28 3.66 -4.69
N PHE A 113 -4.39 2.78 -5.16
CA PHE A 113 -3.96 1.63 -4.38
C PHE A 113 -3.25 2.04 -3.09
N ASN A 114 -2.32 2.99 -3.13
CA ASN A 114 -1.62 3.46 -1.94
C ASN A 114 -2.58 4.02 -0.89
N LEU A 115 -3.60 4.79 -1.29
CA LEU A 115 -4.63 5.31 -0.38
C LEU A 115 -5.47 4.18 0.21
N TYR A 116 -5.87 3.22 -0.63
CA TYR A 116 -6.62 2.05 -0.21
C TYR A 116 -5.84 1.18 0.81
N ALA A 117 -4.59 0.87 0.51
CA ALA A 117 -3.72 0.08 1.39
C ALA A 117 -3.42 0.80 2.71
N GLU A 118 -3.23 2.12 2.66
CA GLU A 118 -3.05 2.97 3.85
C GLU A 118 -4.25 2.87 4.79
N TYR A 119 -5.45 3.04 4.26
CA TYR A 119 -6.69 2.93 5.04
C TYR A 119 -6.84 1.55 5.70
N ILE A 120 -6.61 0.47 4.92
CA ILE A 120 -6.70 -0.90 5.45
C ILE A 120 -5.69 -1.10 6.58
N THR A 121 -4.47 -0.62 6.42
CA THR A 121 -3.43 -0.79 7.43
C THR A 121 -3.74 -0.03 8.72
N ARG A 122 -4.28 1.18 8.61
CA ARG A 122 -4.74 1.96 9.79
C ARG A 122 -5.85 1.24 10.53
N ASN A 123 -6.85 0.75 9.81
CA ASN A 123 -7.99 0.06 10.43
C ASN A 123 -7.63 -1.33 10.99
N ALA A 124 -6.56 -1.94 10.51
CA ALA A 124 -6.03 -3.18 11.07
C ALA A 124 -5.19 -2.96 12.35
N GLY A 125 -5.03 -1.71 12.84
CA GLY A 125 -4.23 -1.40 14.02
C GLY A 125 -2.72 -1.60 13.82
N LEU A 126 -2.27 -1.78 12.58
CA LEU A 126 -0.87 -2.06 12.27
C LEU A 126 0.04 -0.81 12.38
N GLU A 127 -0.54 0.33 12.70
CA GLU A 127 0.17 1.61 12.87
C GLU A 127 0.39 1.99 14.33
N GLU A 128 -0.14 1.23 15.29
CA GLU A 128 -0.05 1.60 16.69
C GLU A 128 1.41 1.75 17.13
N ALA A 129 1.66 2.90 17.77
CA ALA A 129 2.99 3.35 18.18
C ALA A 129 3.69 2.40 19.19
N GLN A 130 3.00 1.38 19.69
CA GLN A 130 3.51 0.42 20.67
C GLN A 130 4.27 -0.76 20.04
N ALA A 131 4.01 -1.08 18.78
CA ALA A 131 4.60 -2.23 18.09
C ALA A 131 5.97 -1.97 17.43
N GLY A 132 6.47 -0.75 17.46
CA GLY A 132 7.70 -0.37 16.76
C GLY A 132 8.98 -0.55 17.57
N ILE A 133 10.12 -0.67 16.88
CA ILE A 133 11.45 -0.73 17.48
C ILE A 133 11.94 0.68 17.79
N LYS A 134 12.30 0.95 19.04
CA LYS A 134 12.93 2.22 19.43
C LYS A 134 14.45 2.15 19.27
N ILE A 135 14.97 2.79 18.23
CA ILE A 135 16.40 2.93 18.01
C ILE A 135 16.76 4.41 18.01
N ALA A 136 17.71 4.81 18.85
CA ALA A 136 18.18 6.20 18.96
C ALA A 136 17.04 7.24 19.10
N ARG A 137 16.05 6.97 19.96
CA ARG A 137 14.85 7.80 20.23
C ARG A 137 13.86 7.90 19.06
N ARG A 138 14.02 7.12 18.01
CA ARG A 138 13.05 7.03 16.89
C ARG A 138 12.32 5.71 16.97
N ASN A 139 11.00 5.76 16.87
CA ASN A 139 10.17 4.58 16.72
C ASN A 139 10.10 4.21 15.24
N ILE A 140 10.43 2.95 14.90
CA ILE A 140 10.42 2.42 13.55
C ILE A 140 9.53 1.19 13.54
N ASN A 141 8.30 1.34 13.07
CA ASN A 141 7.30 0.28 13.13
C ASN A 141 7.05 -0.41 11.78
N ASN A 142 6.79 0.31 10.71
CA ASN A 142 6.49 -0.30 9.41
C ASN A 142 7.19 0.41 8.25
N ARG A 143 7.28 -0.27 7.11
CA ARG A 143 7.74 0.26 5.82
C ARG A 143 6.93 -0.41 4.72
N ARG A 144 6.50 0.38 3.74
CA ARG A 144 5.66 -0.06 2.65
C ARG A 144 6.28 0.31 1.30
N CYS A 145 6.19 -0.62 0.37
CA CYS A 145 6.59 -0.41 -1.01
C CYS A 145 5.55 -1.06 -1.90
N VAL A 146 4.60 -0.27 -2.40
CA VAL A 146 3.46 -0.71 -3.22
C VAL A 146 2.65 -1.80 -2.51
N ASP A 147 2.81 -3.05 -2.94
CA ASP A 147 2.18 -4.27 -2.47
C ASP A 147 2.94 -5.00 -1.36
N ASP A 148 4.18 -4.60 -1.11
CA ASP A 148 5.00 -5.18 -0.04
C ASP A 148 4.98 -4.32 1.23
N THR A 149 4.63 -4.92 2.35
CA THR A 149 4.66 -4.27 3.67
C THR A 149 5.56 -5.04 4.62
N THR A 150 6.44 -4.33 5.32
CA THR A 150 7.29 -4.90 6.37
C THR A 150 6.88 -4.33 7.71
N LEU A 151 6.45 -5.19 8.63
CA LEU A 151 6.21 -4.86 10.04
C LEU A 151 7.39 -5.28 10.90
N ARG A 152 7.59 -4.58 12.03
CA ARG A 152 8.71 -4.82 12.95
C ARG A 152 8.26 -4.73 14.39
N ALA A 153 8.79 -5.63 15.22
CA ALA A 153 8.52 -5.65 16.66
C ALA A 153 9.79 -6.01 17.44
N GLU A 154 9.83 -5.61 18.72
CA GLU A 154 10.87 -6.01 19.67
C GLU A 154 10.52 -7.34 20.39
N SER A 155 9.28 -7.83 20.29
CA SER A 155 8.81 -9.09 20.86
C SER A 155 7.81 -9.79 19.94
N GLU A 156 7.69 -11.11 20.07
CA GLU A 156 6.74 -11.94 19.33
C GLU A 156 5.25 -11.68 19.71
N LYS A 157 5.00 -10.87 20.73
CA LYS A 157 3.65 -10.61 21.30
C LYS A 157 3.05 -9.28 20.85
N SER A 158 3.45 -8.76 19.71
CA SER A 158 2.89 -7.49 19.19
C SER A 158 2.06 -7.73 17.96
#